data_d8bebf22aa1438ac718b2beeb466c655
#
_entry.id   d8bebf22aa1438ac718b2beeb466c655
#
_cell.length_a   1.000
_cell.length_b   1.000
_cell.length_c   1.000
_cell.angle_alpha   90.00
_cell.angle_beta   90.00
_cell.angle_gamma   90.00
#
_symmetry.space_group_name_H-M   'P 1'
#
loop_
_entity.id
_entity.type
_entity.pdbx_description
1 polymer ?
#
loop_
_entity_poly.entity_id
_entity_poly.type
_entity_poly.pdbx_seq_one_letter_code
_entity_poly.pdbx_strand_id
1 'polypeptide(L)'
;RAQREFPGQPIDVVGHSFGGCAAGLGASGHLIRRLVTVGAQFAYWRDYAPEHRWRMFAKWHVLMPLVTMICGYFPGKRLGWLEDTPAGVVRDWSLSTARYEKRSSGRAISTTSGQMPFAGVTAQTLAISISDDPYGTVPAIERLLGYFTGSTNSHLRIHPEDIGEEEVGHFAFFRSPYQATLWPIALAWLQHGELAPDTPGRRVPRG
;
A
#
# COMPACT_ATOMS: atom_id res chain seq x y z
N ARG A 1 15.26 13.03 -7.98
CA ARG A 1 15.05 13.69 -9.28
C ARG A 1 14.09 14.88 -9.11
N ALA A 2 12.89 14.71 -8.56
CA ALA A 2 11.88 15.78 -8.40
C ALA A 2 12.47 17.05 -7.76
N GLN A 3 13.20 16.92 -6.65
CA GLN A 3 13.84 18.09 -6.00
C GLN A 3 14.89 18.81 -6.86
N ARG A 4 15.54 18.09 -7.78
CA ARG A 4 16.50 18.72 -8.72
C ARG A 4 15.78 19.47 -9.83
N GLU A 5 14.67 18.96 -10.29
CA GLU A 5 13.83 19.58 -11.33
C GLU A 5 13.00 20.75 -10.76
N PHE A 6 12.53 20.63 -9.51
CA PHE A 6 11.67 21.59 -8.84
C PHE A 6 12.22 21.96 -7.45
N PRO A 7 13.33 22.69 -7.38
CA PRO A 7 13.98 23.04 -6.11
C PRO A 7 13.04 23.88 -5.24
N GLY A 8 12.97 23.52 -3.95
CA GLY A 8 12.14 24.24 -2.97
C GLY A 8 10.64 23.92 -3.02
N GLN A 9 10.18 23.13 -4.00
CA GLN A 9 8.78 22.72 -4.04
C GLN A 9 8.52 21.54 -3.08
N PRO A 10 7.38 21.53 -2.36
CA PRO A 10 6.99 20.39 -1.55
C PRO A 10 6.69 19.18 -2.44
N ILE A 11 7.07 18.00 -1.96
CA ILE A 11 6.79 16.73 -2.65
C ILE A 11 5.64 16.05 -1.96
N ASP A 12 4.55 15.85 -2.69
CA ASP A 12 3.43 15.02 -2.28
C ASP A 12 3.44 13.73 -3.09
N VAL A 13 3.03 12.64 -2.46
CA VAL A 13 3.06 11.31 -3.09
C VAL A 13 1.70 10.65 -2.98
N VAL A 14 1.25 10.06 -4.08
CA VAL A 14 0.11 9.14 -4.10
C VAL A 14 0.61 7.76 -4.50
N GLY A 15 0.37 6.76 -3.66
CA GLY A 15 0.80 5.40 -3.90
C GLY A 15 -0.35 4.41 -3.85
N HIS A 16 -0.54 3.64 -4.94
CA HIS A 16 -1.51 2.55 -4.97
C HIS A 16 -0.82 1.22 -4.65
N SER A 17 -1.43 0.42 -3.78
CA SER A 17 -0.96 -0.95 -3.48
C SER A 17 0.53 -0.96 -3.12
N PHE A 18 1.36 -1.72 -3.84
CA PHE A 18 2.81 -1.75 -3.64
C PHE A 18 3.46 -0.36 -3.76
N GLY A 19 2.93 0.55 -4.57
CA GLY A 19 3.43 1.92 -4.70
C GLY A 19 3.40 2.71 -3.38
N GLY A 20 2.38 2.52 -2.56
CA GLY A 20 2.32 3.11 -1.23
C GLY A 20 3.34 2.50 -0.25
N CYS A 21 3.58 1.19 -0.36
CA CYS A 21 4.64 0.52 0.39
C CYS A 21 6.03 1.00 -0.06
N ALA A 22 6.23 1.18 -1.38
CA ALA A 22 7.50 1.61 -1.96
C ALA A 22 7.94 3.00 -1.48
N ALA A 23 6.99 3.89 -1.16
CA ALA A 23 7.30 5.19 -0.55
C ALA A 23 8.11 5.06 0.74
N GLY A 24 7.87 4.02 1.53
CA GLY A 24 8.61 3.72 2.76
C GLY A 24 9.94 3.00 2.56
N LEU A 25 10.18 2.45 1.37
CA LEU A 25 11.43 1.72 1.07
C LEU A 25 12.53 2.64 0.54
N GLY A 26 12.18 3.84 0.12
CA GLY A 26 13.11 4.80 -0.46
C GLY A 26 13.88 5.61 0.60
N ALA A 27 15.15 5.91 0.33
CA ALA A 27 15.98 6.76 1.20
C ALA A 27 15.50 8.22 1.28
N SER A 28 14.54 8.61 0.45
CA SER A 28 14.02 9.99 0.32
C SER A 28 12.67 10.21 1.01
N GLY A 29 12.25 9.30 1.87
CA GLY A 29 10.96 9.38 2.58
C GLY A 29 10.77 10.68 3.37
N HIS A 30 11.85 11.20 3.94
CA HIS A 30 11.87 12.45 4.70
C HIS A 30 11.57 13.71 3.84
N LEU A 31 11.59 13.60 2.52
CA LEU A 31 11.28 14.70 1.60
C LEU A 31 9.78 14.78 1.28
N ILE A 32 9.02 13.76 1.67
CA ILE A 32 7.59 13.71 1.40
C ILE A 32 6.87 14.57 2.44
N ARG A 33 6.15 15.58 1.97
CA ARG A 33 5.31 16.41 2.82
C ARG A 33 4.02 15.70 3.20
N ARG A 34 3.31 15.18 2.18
CA ARG A 34 2.05 14.46 2.34
C ARG A 34 2.06 13.19 1.51
N LEU A 35 1.52 12.14 2.09
CA LEU A 35 1.41 10.83 1.46
C LEU A 35 -0.05 10.38 1.49
N VAL A 36 -0.59 10.03 0.33
CA VAL A 36 -1.85 9.29 0.23
C VAL A 36 -1.53 7.89 -0.25
N THR A 37 -1.95 6.88 0.47
CA THR A 37 -1.86 5.49 0.04
C THR A 37 -3.26 4.93 -0.18
N VAL A 38 -3.45 4.20 -1.28
CA VAL A 38 -4.73 3.57 -1.61
C VAL A 38 -4.52 2.06 -1.72
N GLY A 39 -5.20 1.29 -0.88
CA GLY A 39 -5.08 -0.17 -0.84
C GLY A 39 -3.65 -0.66 -0.58
N ALA A 40 -2.75 0.21 -0.10
CA ALA A 40 -1.37 -0.17 0.20
C ALA A 40 -1.32 -0.90 1.54
N GLN A 41 -0.78 -2.11 1.51
CA GLN A 41 -0.84 -3.00 2.66
C GLN A 41 0.47 -3.77 2.82
N PHE A 42 0.68 -4.29 4.03
CA PHE A 42 1.73 -5.25 4.28
C PHE A 42 1.22 -6.65 3.94
N ALA A 43 1.87 -7.32 2.98
CA ALA A 43 1.42 -8.61 2.46
C ALA A 43 1.71 -9.76 3.43
N TYR A 44 0.98 -9.81 4.54
CA TYR A 44 1.03 -10.94 5.46
C TYR A 44 -0.30 -11.71 5.40
N TRP A 45 -0.24 -12.98 5.01
CA TRP A 45 -1.42 -13.78 4.68
C TRP A 45 -2.46 -13.92 5.81
N ARG A 46 -2.05 -13.83 7.08
CA ARG A 46 -2.97 -13.90 8.23
C ARG A 46 -3.78 -12.63 8.47
N ASP A 47 -3.39 -11.52 7.85
CA ASP A 47 -4.12 -10.26 7.94
C ASP A 47 -5.29 -10.19 6.97
N TYR A 48 -5.36 -11.06 6.00
CA TYR A 48 -6.49 -11.16 5.08
C TYR A 48 -7.72 -11.76 5.75
N ALA A 49 -8.90 -11.51 5.18
CA ALA A 49 -10.15 -12.03 5.68
C ALA A 49 -10.10 -13.58 5.82
N PRO A 50 -10.69 -14.16 6.90
CA PRO A 50 -10.59 -15.58 7.20
C PRO A 50 -10.94 -16.49 6.03
N GLU A 51 -12.00 -16.13 5.26
CA GLU A 51 -12.49 -16.86 4.07
C GLU A 51 -11.50 -16.84 2.91
N HIS A 52 -10.59 -15.86 2.86
CA HIS A 52 -9.61 -15.70 1.78
C HIS A 52 -8.19 -16.08 2.18
N ARG A 53 -7.92 -16.20 3.46
CA ARG A 53 -6.59 -16.36 4.06
C ARG A 53 -5.78 -17.51 3.46
N TRP A 54 -6.36 -18.70 3.40
CA TRP A 54 -5.68 -19.87 2.88
C TRP A 54 -5.46 -19.82 1.36
N ARG A 55 -6.42 -19.24 0.63
CA ARG A 55 -6.27 -18.99 -0.81
C ARG A 55 -5.13 -18.00 -1.07
N MET A 56 -5.04 -16.95 -0.26
CA MET A 56 -3.95 -15.98 -0.36
C MET A 56 -2.59 -16.59 0.01
N PHE A 57 -2.55 -17.43 1.05
CA PHE A 57 -1.35 -18.18 1.38
C PHE A 57 -0.89 -19.05 0.20
N ALA A 58 -1.76 -19.87 -0.34
CA ALA A 58 -1.44 -20.73 -1.48
C ALA A 58 -1.00 -19.91 -2.70
N LYS A 59 -1.67 -18.77 -2.97
CA LYS A 59 -1.33 -17.87 -4.07
C LYS A 59 0.10 -17.31 -3.94
N TRP A 60 0.41 -16.69 -2.79
CA TRP A 60 1.66 -15.95 -2.61
C TRP A 60 2.85 -16.84 -2.29
N HIS A 61 2.66 -17.89 -1.49
CA HIS A 61 3.78 -18.70 -0.97
C HIS A 61 4.02 -20.00 -1.74
N VAL A 62 3.05 -20.44 -2.55
CA VAL A 62 3.17 -21.71 -3.30
C VAL A 62 3.08 -21.46 -4.80
N LEU A 63 1.95 -20.98 -5.29
CA LEU A 63 1.65 -20.98 -6.72
C LEU A 63 2.49 -19.96 -7.50
N MET A 64 2.62 -18.73 -7.00
CA MET A 64 3.46 -17.72 -7.66
C MET A 64 4.93 -18.15 -7.76
N PRO A 65 5.57 -18.64 -6.69
CA PRO A 65 6.94 -19.16 -6.76
C PRO A 65 7.09 -20.32 -7.74
N LEU A 66 6.17 -21.28 -7.74
CA LEU A 66 6.22 -22.43 -8.66
C LEU A 66 6.13 -22.01 -10.12
N VAL A 67 5.15 -21.16 -10.46
CA VAL A 67 5.00 -20.63 -11.82
C VAL A 67 6.24 -19.83 -12.23
N THR A 68 6.76 -19.02 -11.32
CA THR A 68 7.96 -18.22 -11.57
C THR A 68 9.19 -19.09 -11.82
N MET A 69 9.33 -20.19 -11.09
CA MET A 69 10.42 -21.15 -11.28
C MET A 69 10.38 -21.79 -12.67
N ILE A 70 9.19 -22.08 -13.18
CA ILE A 70 9.00 -22.68 -14.51
C ILE A 70 9.22 -21.66 -15.63
N CYS A 71 8.68 -20.45 -15.47
CA CYS A 71 8.64 -19.42 -16.53
C CYS A 71 9.82 -18.42 -16.46
N GLY A 72 10.63 -18.43 -15.40
CA GLY A 72 11.65 -17.40 -15.15
C GLY A 72 11.12 -16.07 -14.61
N TYR A 73 9.83 -15.84 -14.68
CA TYR A 73 9.08 -14.70 -14.16
C TYR A 73 7.63 -15.12 -13.89
N PHE A 74 6.84 -14.30 -13.20
CA PHE A 74 5.42 -14.58 -13.02
C PHE A 74 4.60 -13.90 -14.12
N PRO A 75 3.98 -14.67 -15.04
CA PRO A 75 3.22 -14.14 -16.18
C PRO A 75 1.81 -13.71 -15.73
N GLY A 76 1.72 -12.68 -14.89
CA GLY A 76 0.49 -12.25 -14.23
C GLY A 76 -0.59 -11.81 -15.20
N LYS A 77 -0.22 -11.08 -16.26
CA LYS A 77 -1.15 -10.65 -17.32
C LYS A 77 -1.83 -11.83 -18.00
N ARG A 78 -1.04 -12.82 -18.39
CA ARG A 78 -1.56 -14.04 -19.05
C ARG A 78 -2.50 -14.83 -18.14
N LEU A 79 -2.25 -14.81 -16.84
CA LEU A 79 -3.07 -15.51 -15.84
C LEU A 79 -4.26 -14.68 -15.33
N GLY A 80 -4.40 -13.42 -15.74
CA GLY A 80 -5.46 -12.53 -15.27
C GLY A 80 -5.38 -12.17 -13.78
N TRP A 81 -4.17 -12.22 -13.19
CA TRP A 81 -4.02 -12.00 -11.74
C TRP A 81 -3.42 -10.63 -11.37
N LEU A 82 -2.31 -10.28 -12.00
CA LEU A 82 -1.50 -9.10 -11.75
C LEU A 82 -0.78 -8.71 -13.04
N GLU A 83 0.04 -7.68 -12.99
CA GLU A 83 1.05 -7.42 -13.99
C GLU A 83 2.12 -8.52 -14.00
N ASP A 84 2.85 -8.63 -15.11
CA ASP A 84 4.00 -9.52 -15.19
C ASP A 84 5.03 -9.13 -14.15
N THR A 85 5.41 -10.07 -13.29
CA THR A 85 6.19 -9.78 -12.10
C THR A 85 7.56 -10.45 -12.18
N PRO A 86 8.66 -9.71 -12.03
CA PRO A 86 10.01 -10.26 -12.01
C PRO A 86 10.21 -11.28 -10.88
N ALA A 87 11.03 -12.31 -11.13
CA ALA A 87 11.29 -13.38 -10.17
C ALA A 87 11.80 -12.88 -8.81
N GLY A 88 12.61 -11.80 -8.80
CA GLY A 88 13.10 -11.19 -7.56
C GLY A 88 11.96 -10.65 -6.69
N VAL A 89 10.98 -10.00 -7.29
CA VAL A 89 9.80 -9.47 -6.59
C VAL A 89 8.93 -10.59 -6.06
N VAL A 90 8.69 -11.64 -6.87
CA VAL A 90 7.93 -12.83 -6.42
C VAL A 90 8.62 -13.48 -5.23
N ARG A 91 9.95 -13.63 -5.26
CA ARG A 91 10.73 -14.16 -4.15
C ARG A 91 10.54 -13.33 -2.89
N ASP A 92 10.62 -12.01 -3.01
CA ASP A 92 10.45 -11.11 -1.86
C ASP A 92 9.04 -11.23 -1.27
N TRP A 93 8.01 -11.36 -2.10
CA TRP A 93 6.64 -11.53 -1.64
C TRP A 93 6.40 -12.91 -1.02
N SER A 94 6.91 -13.97 -1.65
CA SER A 94 6.75 -15.36 -1.16
C SER A 94 7.47 -15.62 0.16
N LEU A 95 8.49 -14.84 0.48
CA LEU A 95 9.21 -14.90 1.75
C LEU A 95 8.68 -13.89 2.79
N SER A 96 7.55 -13.24 2.51
CA SER A 96 6.95 -12.28 3.43
C SER A 96 6.51 -12.96 4.72
N THR A 97 6.87 -12.35 5.84
CA THR A 97 6.51 -12.79 7.21
C THR A 97 5.71 -11.69 7.89
N ALA A 98 5.25 -11.93 9.13
CA ALA A 98 4.54 -10.92 9.92
C ALA A 98 5.39 -9.67 10.22
N ARG A 99 6.72 -9.78 10.10
CA ARG A 99 7.66 -8.69 10.39
C ARG A 99 8.60 -8.50 9.22
N TYR A 100 8.78 -7.25 8.80
CA TYR A 100 9.67 -6.91 7.71
C TYR A 100 11.12 -7.32 7.98
N GLU A 101 11.58 -7.17 9.22
CA GLU A 101 12.94 -7.48 9.66
C GLU A 101 13.27 -8.96 9.55
N LYS A 102 12.27 -9.83 9.53
CA LYS A 102 12.42 -11.29 9.43
C LYS A 102 12.36 -11.80 8.00
N ARG A 103 12.37 -10.93 6.99
CA ARG A 103 12.43 -11.34 5.59
C ARG A 103 13.77 -12.05 5.33
N SER A 104 13.68 -13.32 4.93
CA SER A 104 14.82 -14.23 4.78
C SER A 104 15.76 -13.90 3.61
N SER A 105 15.62 -12.77 2.94
CA SER A 105 16.43 -12.44 1.77
C SER A 105 17.88 -12.05 2.06
N GLY A 106 18.36 -12.20 3.30
CA GLY A 106 19.79 -11.99 3.66
C GLY A 106 20.36 -10.58 3.39
N ARG A 107 19.61 -9.75 2.70
CA ARG A 107 19.82 -8.33 2.55
C ARG A 107 18.96 -7.63 3.60
N ALA A 108 19.48 -7.55 4.82
CA ALA A 108 19.03 -6.52 5.72
C ALA A 108 19.15 -5.20 4.94
N ILE A 109 18.00 -4.60 4.57
CA ILE A 109 17.99 -3.21 4.16
C ILE A 109 18.21 -2.43 5.47
N SER A 110 19.41 -2.56 5.98
CA SER A 110 19.91 -1.75 7.07
C SER A 110 20.29 -0.43 6.42
N THR A 111 19.57 0.62 6.76
CA THR A 111 20.15 1.96 6.60
C THR A 111 21.42 2.03 7.44
N THR A 112 22.36 2.87 7.05
CA THR A 112 23.61 3.11 7.80
C THR A 112 23.37 3.47 9.28
N SER A 113 22.13 3.83 9.64
CA SER A 113 21.67 4.19 11.00
C SER A 113 21.00 3.05 11.77
N GLY A 114 20.87 1.84 11.19
CA GLY A 114 20.17 0.72 11.83
C GLY A 114 18.64 0.88 11.92
N GLN A 115 18.08 1.97 11.42
CA GLN A 115 16.64 2.21 11.40
C GLN A 115 15.99 1.58 10.17
N MET A 116 14.72 1.17 10.32
CA MET A 116 13.92 0.69 9.20
C MET A 116 13.68 1.83 8.19
N PRO A 117 13.78 1.57 6.87
CA PRO A 117 13.58 2.61 5.85
C PRO A 117 12.26 3.36 6.01
N PHE A 118 11.21 2.66 6.39
CA PHE A 118 9.87 3.20 6.60
C PHE A 118 9.82 4.33 7.66
N ALA A 119 10.66 4.25 8.68
CA ALA A 119 10.73 5.27 9.75
C ALA A 119 11.23 6.63 9.23
N GLY A 120 11.90 6.64 8.09
CA GLY A 120 12.34 7.88 7.42
C GLY A 120 11.22 8.66 6.74
N VAL A 121 10.02 8.10 6.62
CA VAL A 121 8.85 8.84 6.13
C VAL A 121 8.28 9.66 7.28
N THR A 122 8.36 10.98 7.17
CA THR A 122 7.87 11.94 8.19
C THR A 122 6.60 12.68 7.71
N ALA A 123 5.99 12.19 6.65
CA ALA A 123 4.84 12.80 6.00
C ALA A 123 3.57 12.77 6.88
N GLN A 124 2.65 13.70 6.63
CA GLN A 124 1.25 13.49 6.99
C GLN A 124 0.68 12.43 6.03
N THR A 125 0.34 11.25 6.57
CA THR A 125 -0.06 10.09 5.76
C THR A 125 -1.54 9.79 5.91
N LEU A 126 -2.26 9.69 4.79
CA LEU A 126 -3.59 9.15 4.69
C LEU A 126 -3.54 7.79 4.00
N ALA A 127 -3.95 6.75 4.70
CA ALA A 127 -4.25 5.46 4.08
C ALA A 127 -5.74 5.38 3.76
N ILE A 128 -6.08 5.09 2.52
CA ILE A 128 -7.45 4.83 2.08
C ILE A 128 -7.60 3.36 1.79
N SER A 129 -8.59 2.71 2.38
CA SER A 129 -8.96 1.34 2.10
C SER A 129 -10.43 1.23 1.70
N ILE A 130 -10.72 0.34 0.77
CA ILE A 130 -12.09 0.03 0.34
C ILE A 130 -12.53 -1.30 0.99
N SER A 131 -13.79 -1.39 1.42
CA SER A 131 -14.24 -2.54 2.20
C SER A 131 -14.31 -3.84 1.41
N ASP A 132 -14.53 -3.76 0.11
CA ASP A 132 -14.58 -4.88 -0.82
C ASP A 132 -13.21 -5.24 -1.45
N ASP A 133 -12.14 -4.54 -1.04
CA ASP A 133 -10.77 -4.89 -1.44
C ASP A 133 -10.26 -6.09 -0.63
N PRO A 134 -10.07 -7.28 -1.25
CA PRO A 134 -9.63 -8.47 -0.53
C PRO A 134 -8.18 -8.39 -0.03
N TYR A 135 -7.39 -7.45 -0.54
CA TYR A 135 -5.99 -7.23 -0.16
C TYR A 135 -5.86 -6.14 0.91
N GLY A 136 -6.60 -5.05 0.76
CA GLY A 136 -6.55 -3.87 1.60
C GLY A 136 -7.39 -3.99 2.87
N THR A 137 -7.26 -5.07 3.61
CA THR A 137 -7.95 -5.23 4.90
C THR A 137 -7.40 -4.27 5.95
N VAL A 138 -8.22 -3.93 6.95
CA VAL A 138 -7.78 -3.06 8.04
C VAL A 138 -6.51 -3.60 8.72
N PRO A 139 -6.40 -4.88 9.12
CA PRO A 139 -5.16 -5.39 9.72
C PRO A 139 -3.92 -5.27 8.81
N ALA A 140 -4.08 -5.50 7.51
CA ALA A 140 -2.96 -5.43 6.56
C ALA A 140 -2.45 -4.00 6.36
N ILE A 141 -3.37 -3.02 6.30
CA ILE A 141 -3.04 -1.60 6.18
C ILE A 141 -2.44 -1.07 7.49
N GLU A 142 -3.05 -1.36 8.63
CA GLU A 142 -2.53 -0.93 9.94
C GLU A 142 -1.14 -1.52 10.22
N ARG A 143 -0.86 -2.74 9.76
CA ARG A 143 0.49 -3.31 9.84
C ARG A 143 1.50 -2.49 9.03
N LEU A 144 1.16 -2.05 7.82
CA LEU A 144 2.04 -1.16 7.04
C LEU A 144 2.22 0.19 7.72
N LEU A 145 1.13 0.81 8.18
CA LEU A 145 1.18 2.10 8.88
C LEU A 145 1.99 2.04 10.16
N GLY A 146 2.02 0.88 10.83
CA GLY A 146 2.87 0.64 12.00
C GLY A 146 4.36 0.76 11.72
N TYR A 147 4.80 0.63 10.47
CA TYR A 147 6.18 0.87 10.06
C TYR A 147 6.48 2.35 9.78
N PHE A 148 5.49 3.16 9.46
CA PHE A 148 5.66 4.61 9.24
C PHE A 148 5.71 5.37 10.58
N THR A 149 6.67 5.00 11.42
CA THR A 149 6.76 5.51 12.80
C THR A 149 7.10 6.99 12.89
N GLY A 150 7.70 7.57 11.85
CA GLY A 150 7.97 9.01 11.74
C GLY A 150 6.78 9.84 11.25
N SER A 151 5.71 9.18 10.77
CA SER A 151 4.56 9.82 10.14
C SER A 151 3.42 10.08 11.12
N THR A 152 2.67 11.15 10.88
CA THR A 152 1.32 11.29 11.42
C THR A 152 0.36 10.54 10.49
N ASN A 153 -0.13 9.40 10.94
CA ASN A 153 -0.94 8.50 10.11
C ASN A 153 -2.43 8.62 10.41
N SER A 154 -3.24 8.67 9.36
CA SER A 154 -4.70 8.55 9.37
C SER A 154 -5.12 7.40 8.47
N HIS A 155 -6.15 6.65 8.85
CA HIS A 155 -6.73 5.59 8.04
C HIS A 155 -8.21 5.84 7.82
N LEU A 156 -8.62 5.95 6.56
CA LEU A 156 -9.99 6.09 6.11
C LEU A 156 -10.45 4.78 5.45
N ARG A 157 -11.51 4.19 5.99
CA ARG A 157 -12.19 3.02 5.42
C ARG A 157 -13.46 3.47 4.72
N ILE A 158 -13.59 3.19 3.42
CA ILE A 158 -14.75 3.54 2.59
C ILE A 158 -15.46 2.25 2.20
N HIS A 159 -16.78 2.22 2.38
CA HIS A 159 -17.62 1.19 1.80
C HIS A 159 -18.11 1.67 0.42
N PRO A 160 -18.30 0.81 -0.59
CA PRO A 160 -18.85 1.23 -1.88
C PRO A 160 -20.14 2.02 -1.74
N GLU A 161 -21.01 1.63 -0.81
CA GLU A 161 -22.29 2.28 -0.53
C GLU A 161 -22.13 3.71 -0.01
N ASP A 162 -21.00 4.04 0.66
CA ASP A 162 -20.73 5.40 1.15
C ASP A 162 -20.62 6.42 0.00
N ILE A 163 -20.36 5.93 -1.22
CA ILE A 163 -20.21 6.73 -2.45
C ILE A 163 -21.26 6.41 -3.51
N GLY A 164 -22.29 5.61 -3.14
CA GLY A 164 -23.39 5.23 -4.04
C GLY A 164 -23.04 4.17 -5.08
N GLU A 165 -22.02 3.36 -4.81
CA GLU A 165 -21.55 2.29 -5.71
C GLU A 165 -21.83 0.91 -5.11
N GLU A 166 -21.93 -0.11 -5.97
CA GLU A 166 -22.08 -1.50 -5.54
C GLU A 166 -20.73 -2.17 -5.30
N GLU A 167 -19.71 -1.81 -6.09
CA GLU A 167 -18.37 -2.39 -6.04
C GLU A 167 -17.31 -1.35 -6.44
N VAL A 168 -16.15 -1.36 -5.77
CA VAL A 168 -14.96 -0.59 -6.12
C VAL A 168 -13.75 -1.50 -6.26
N GLY A 169 -13.48 -2.33 -5.25
CA GLY A 169 -12.37 -3.28 -5.22
C GLY A 169 -10.99 -2.62 -5.16
N HIS A 170 -9.96 -3.43 -5.49
CA HIS A 170 -8.56 -3.03 -5.31
C HIS A 170 -8.06 -2.00 -6.34
N PHE A 171 -8.53 -2.08 -7.60
CA PHE A 171 -7.90 -1.38 -8.72
C PHE A 171 -8.69 -0.19 -9.26
N ALA A 172 -9.92 0.04 -8.79
CA ALA A 172 -10.81 0.99 -9.44
C ALA A 172 -10.67 2.43 -8.96
N PHE A 173 -10.08 2.70 -7.80
CA PHE A 173 -10.00 4.04 -7.20
C PHE A 173 -9.59 5.14 -8.21
N PHE A 174 -8.63 4.85 -9.08
CA PHE A 174 -8.09 5.82 -10.04
C PHE A 174 -8.78 5.77 -11.42
N ARG A 175 -9.85 5.00 -11.58
CA ARG A 175 -10.62 4.98 -12.82
C ARG A 175 -11.54 6.19 -12.90
N SER A 176 -11.79 6.67 -14.12
CA SER A 176 -12.60 7.87 -14.38
C SER A 176 -14.01 7.88 -13.76
N PRO A 177 -14.75 6.77 -13.63
CA PRO A 177 -16.04 6.78 -12.94
C PRO A 177 -15.98 7.30 -11.50
N TYR A 178 -14.85 7.11 -10.81
CA TYR A 178 -14.66 7.51 -9.41
C TYR A 178 -14.03 8.91 -9.26
N GLN A 179 -13.87 9.63 -10.37
CA GLN A 179 -13.25 10.97 -10.36
C GLN A 179 -14.02 11.96 -9.47
N ALA A 180 -15.35 11.91 -9.50
CA ALA A 180 -16.19 12.83 -8.74
C ALA A 180 -16.32 12.47 -7.26
N THR A 181 -16.12 11.20 -6.89
CA THR A 181 -16.39 10.68 -5.55
C THR A 181 -15.12 10.43 -4.73
N LEU A 182 -14.15 9.70 -5.30
CA LEU A 182 -12.95 9.27 -4.55
C LEU A 182 -11.75 10.21 -4.69
N TRP A 183 -11.56 10.82 -5.88
CA TRP A 183 -10.38 11.66 -6.09
C TRP A 183 -10.37 12.94 -5.22
N PRO A 184 -11.52 13.61 -4.95
CA PRO A 184 -11.56 14.77 -4.08
C PRO A 184 -11.02 14.48 -2.67
N ILE A 185 -11.20 13.26 -2.16
CA ILE A 185 -10.68 12.85 -0.84
C ILE A 185 -9.16 12.92 -0.82
N ALA A 186 -8.51 12.32 -1.84
CA ALA A 186 -7.07 12.35 -1.96
C ALA A 186 -6.54 13.77 -2.18
N LEU A 187 -7.22 14.57 -3.03
CA LEU A 187 -6.86 15.94 -3.32
C LEU A 187 -6.97 16.85 -2.08
N ALA A 188 -8.05 16.73 -1.31
CA ALA A 188 -8.23 17.50 -0.06
C ALA A 188 -7.08 17.22 0.92
N TRP A 189 -6.71 15.94 1.09
CA TRP A 189 -5.56 15.60 1.93
C TRP A 189 -4.25 16.20 1.41
N LEU A 190 -3.97 16.11 0.11
CA LEU A 190 -2.76 16.67 -0.47
C LEU A 190 -2.69 18.19 -0.38
N GLN A 191 -3.86 18.86 -0.42
CA GLN A 191 -3.94 20.33 -0.35
C GLN A 191 -3.90 20.84 1.08
N HIS A 192 -4.61 20.17 2.01
CA HIS A 192 -4.86 20.69 3.35
C HIS A 192 -4.26 19.85 4.49
N GLY A 193 -3.99 18.55 4.27
CA GLY A 193 -3.56 17.61 5.32
C GLY A 193 -4.71 17.16 6.22
N GLU A 194 -5.94 17.44 5.81
CA GLU A 194 -7.16 17.16 6.56
C GLU A 194 -8.22 16.57 5.64
N LEU A 195 -9.12 15.79 6.22
CA LEU A 195 -10.34 15.32 5.57
C LEU A 195 -11.49 16.26 5.90
N ALA A 196 -12.31 16.59 4.92
CA ALA A 196 -13.52 17.36 5.13
C ALA A 196 -14.47 16.62 6.10
N PRO A 197 -15.30 17.35 6.88
CA PRO A 197 -16.23 16.73 7.84
C PRO A 197 -17.23 15.75 7.20
N ASP A 198 -17.60 16.01 5.96
CA ASP A 198 -18.53 15.23 5.14
C ASP A 198 -17.86 14.19 4.25
N THR A 199 -16.56 13.93 4.47
CA THR A 199 -15.81 12.90 3.71
C THR A 199 -16.50 11.54 3.89
N PRO A 200 -16.85 10.85 2.79
CA PRO A 200 -17.46 9.53 2.87
C PRO A 200 -16.51 8.50 3.51
N GLY A 201 -17.11 7.54 4.21
CA GLY A 201 -16.35 6.51 4.92
C GLY A 201 -16.14 6.80 6.40
N ARG A 202 -15.38 5.93 7.04
CA ARG A 202 -15.10 6.01 8.48
C ARG A 202 -13.61 6.03 8.77
N ARG A 203 -13.20 6.89 9.70
CA ARG A 203 -11.83 6.85 10.24
C ARG A 203 -11.68 5.60 11.10
N VAL A 204 -10.64 4.82 10.83
CA VAL A 204 -10.29 3.65 11.63
C VAL A 204 -9.55 4.15 12.87
N PRO A 205 -10.07 3.84 14.08
CA PRO A 205 -9.37 4.19 15.33
C PRO A 205 -8.01 3.48 15.35
N ARG A 206 -6.98 4.19 15.76
CA ARG A 206 -5.67 3.60 16.02
C ARG A 206 -5.62 3.20 17.49
N GLY A 207 -5.35 1.91 17.71
CA GLY A 207 -5.11 1.38 19.05
C GLY A 207 -3.74 1.79 19.62
#